data_05b0cb056e47c6be55dc2647aa4d5c30
#
_entry.id   05b0cb056e47c6be55dc2647aa4d5c30
#
_cell.length_a   1.000
_cell.length_b   1.000
_cell.length_c   1.000
_cell.angle_alpha   90.00
_cell.angle_beta   90.00
_cell.angle_gamma   90.00
#
_symmetry.space_group_name_H-M   'P 1'
#
loop_
_entity.id
_entity.type
_entity.pdbx_description
1 polymer ?
#
loop_
_entity_poly.entity_id
_entity_poly.type
_entity_poly.pdbx_seq_one_letter_code
_entity_poly.pdbx_strand_id
1 'polypeptide(L)'
;MGRNVLLSSLQNASFSIVFQIICRCITFAINAFIVRNVGREVLGITNVRLLLLESTLLFLSKEAIQRSALSSRHNKQCTWAQLINQLWITVPVCFTLAIPCLYIWLHWLSAVDAVYAEQYRFGCFAIAFSCIIEMTAESPIFVGQVFCFVKLKVILDTGHIFIRSFIFITIVLLNKDITIYAFGIAQITSACTIIVGNYAFYYFYIPRLLRYRDELKKVDDKRVLREKYGQQYENMEDFPFVSIRQMLPGVLPNPGSMFNSDLQTLVLSFAKQGILKQVLTEGEKYVMSVSPVLTFSEQATYDVVNNMGSLAARFIFRPIEDSSYFYFTQSISRDTPLAEQRQSAVQEASDVLAYVTKTVTSIGLLAFVFAQSYAGPVLLLYGGADFVEGGLPELLLRWHSLAIVLLALNGITEGYMFATNTSRQIDTYNYYMAFFSVTFLLLSYQLTNWFGPVGFILANCCNMSFRIGYSVFYVGKQFRQVGPNPLLRSLPGPLYLSVLGVCGVLCKLSEAYFAGRSILWHLLVGVLCTAASVASWSFENRQLLRTGMARYRARKQSITTSADER
;
A
#
# COMPACT_ATOMS: atom_id res chain seq x y z
N MET A 1 31.57 17.17 -1.67
CA MET A 1 30.64 16.09 -1.33
C MET A 1 29.23 16.64 -1.40
N GLY A 2 28.46 16.18 -2.36
CA GLY A 2 27.07 16.61 -2.54
C GLY A 2 26.21 16.36 -1.29
N ARG A 3 25.01 16.85 -1.32
CA ARG A 3 23.98 16.68 -0.28
C ARG A 3 24.12 15.29 0.36
N ASN A 4 24.27 15.25 1.69
CA ASN A 4 24.45 13.97 2.40
C ASN A 4 23.13 13.22 2.36
N VAL A 5 22.91 12.48 1.24
CA VAL A 5 21.65 11.83 0.85
C VAL A 5 21.17 10.90 1.97
N LEU A 6 22.11 10.22 2.64
CA LEU A 6 21.81 9.30 3.75
C LEU A 6 21.21 10.01 4.98
N LEU A 7 21.81 11.12 5.42
CA LEU A 7 21.33 11.86 6.60
C LEU A 7 20.00 12.56 6.31
N SER A 8 19.87 13.13 5.12
CA SER A 8 18.63 13.73 4.62
C SER A 8 17.54 12.68 4.45
N SER A 9 17.86 11.46 4.03
CA SER A 9 16.91 10.35 3.89
C SER A 9 16.39 9.87 5.24
N LEU A 10 17.23 9.76 6.27
CA LEU A 10 16.84 9.35 7.61
C LEU A 10 15.92 10.38 8.31
N GLN A 11 16.26 11.66 8.21
CA GLN A 11 15.41 12.73 8.75
C GLN A 11 14.07 12.83 8.00
N ASN A 12 14.09 12.67 6.68
CA ASN A 12 12.89 12.68 5.86
C ASN A 12 12.03 11.44 6.05
N ALA A 13 12.61 10.28 6.40
CA ALA A 13 11.87 9.05 6.67
C ALA A 13 10.97 9.18 7.91
N SER A 14 11.48 9.72 9.01
CA SER A 14 10.69 9.93 10.23
C SER A 14 9.52 10.88 10.00
N PHE A 15 9.78 12.01 9.33
CA PHE A 15 8.72 12.95 8.95
C PHE A 15 7.67 12.29 8.05
N SER A 16 8.13 11.53 7.04
CA SER A 16 7.25 10.85 6.09
C SER A 16 6.33 9.84 6.78
N ILE A 17 6.86 9.07 7.75
CA ILE A 17 6.07 8.06 8.48
C ILE A 17 4.98 8.72 9.34
N VAL A 18 5.34 9.70 10.16
CA VAL A 18 4.36 10.39 11.03
C VAL A 18 3.31 11.10 10.19
N PHE A 19 3.73 11.84 9.16
CA PHE A 19 2.82 12.53 8.27
C PHE A 19 1.86 11.57 7.56
N GLN A 20 2.36 10.43 7.05
CA GLN A 20 1.53 9.40 6.41
C GLN A 20 0.51 8.79 7.38
N ILE A 21 0.87 8.55 8.64
CA ILE A 21 -0.06 8.04 9.65
C ILE A 21 -1.19 9.05 9.87
N ILE A 22 -0.87 10.33 10.11
CA ILE A 22 -1.87 11.39 10.31
C ILE A 22 -2.80 11.47 9.09
N CYS A 23 -2.23 11.51 7.89
CA CYS A 23 -3.01 11.59 6.66
C CYS A 23 -3.92 10.37 6.46
N ARG A 24 -3.49 9.17 6.82
CA ARG A 24 -4.31 7.96 6.78
C ARG A 24 -5.47 8.03 7.78
N CYS A 25 -5.25 8.55 8.98
CA CYS A 25 -6.33 8.74 9.96
C CYS A 25 -7.38 9.73 9.42
N ILE A 26 -6.94 10.84 8.83
CA ILE A 26 -7.85 11.82 8.23
C ILE A 26 -8.60 11.21 7.04
N THR A 27 -7.92 10.51 6.15
CA THR A 27 -8.54 9.82 5.00
C THR A 27 -9.55 8.77 5.46
N PHE A 28 -9.27 8.06 6.55
CA PHE A 28 -10.22 7.11 7.15
C PHE A 28 -11.49 7.81 7.64
N ALA A 29 -11.37 8.95 8.33
CA ALA A 29 -12.52 9.74 8.77
C ALA A 29 -13.33 10.31 7.59
N ILE A 30 -12.65 10.78 6.55
CA ILE A 30 -13.26 11.23 5.30
C ILE A 30 -14.05 10.09 4.63
N ASN A 31 -13.46 8.91 4.52
CA ASN A 31 -14.13 7.76 3.92
C ASN A 31 -15.36 7.32 4.73
N ALA A 32 -15.28 7.36 6.07
CA ALA A 32 -16.42 7.09 6.93
C ALA A 32 -17.57 8.10 6.68
N PHE A 33 -17.22 9.38 6.51
CA PHE A 33 -18.19 10.42 6.16
C PHE A 33 -18.83 10.16 4.78
N ILE A 34 -18.04 9.78 3.78
CA ILE A 34 -18.53 9.45 2.43
C ILE A 34 -19.48 8.26 2.50
N VAL A 35 -19.11 7.16 3.17
CA VAL A 35 -19.94 5.96 3.30
C VAL A 35 -21.29 6.25 3.95
N ARG A 36 -21.34 7.21 4.89
CA ARG A 36 -22.58 7.62 5.56
C ARG A 36 -23.52 8.48 4.69
N ASN A 37 -22.96 9.22 3.73
CA ASN A 37 -23.72 10.22 2.96
C ASN A 37 -24.01 9.79 1.52
N VAL A 38 -23.26 8.81 1.00
CA VAL A 38 -23.39 8.31 -0.37
C VAL A 38 -24.05 6.93 -0.35
N GLY A 39 -25.02 6.71 -1.22
CA GLY A 39 -25.70 5.42 -1.36
C GLY A 39 -24.72 4.30 -1.76
N ARG A 40 -24.94 3.09 -1.24
CA ARG A 40 -24.06 1.93 -1.48
C ARG A 40 -23.89 1.62 -2.97
N GLU A 41 -24.94 1.76 -3.77
CA GLU A 41 -24.91 1.52 -5.20
C GLU A 41 -23.94 2.47 -5.92
N VAL A 42 -24.05 3.78 -5.62
CA VAL A 42 -23.16 4.81 -6.17
C VAL A 42 -21.71 4.58 -5.72
N LEU A 43 -21.50 4.12 -4.47
CA LEU A 43 -20.17 3.73 -4.00
C LEU A 43 -19.60 2.54 -4.77
N GLY A 44 -20.43 1.56 -5.15
CA GLY A 44 -20.00 0.45 -5.99
C GLY A 44 -19.57 0.90 -7.38
N ILE A 45 -20.33 1.80 -8.00
CA ILE A 45 -20.00 2.39 -9.29
C ILE A 45 -18.69 3.18 -9.20
N THR A 46 -18.54 4.04 -8.20
CA THR A 46 -17.36 4.92 -8.08
C THR A 46 -16.09 4.15 -7.63
N ASN A 47 -16.18 3.42 -6.52
CA ASN A 47 -14.99 2.79 -5.92
C ASN A 47 -14.56 1.49 -6.61
N VAL A 48 -15.50 0.71 -7.14
CA VAL A 48 -15.13 -0.54 -7.81
C VAL A 48 -14.93 -0.30 -9.30
N ARG A 49 -15.88 0.32 -10.00
CA ARG A 49 -15.82 0.46 -11.46
C ARG A 49 -14.93 1.59 -11.94
N LEU A 50 -15.17 2.82 -11.46
CA LEU A 50 -14.44 4.00 -11.96
C LEU A 50 -13.00 4.02 -11.45
N LEU A 51 -12.75 3.67 -10.18
CA LEU A 51 -11.37 3.57 -9.68
C LEU A 51 -10.60 2.39 -10.32
N LEU A 52 -11.28 1.31 -10.72
CA LEU A 52 -10.62 0.24 -11.47
C LEU A 52 -10.16 0.71 -12.86
N LEU A 53 -10.98 1.54 -13.55
CA LEU A 53 -10.60 2.15 -14.82
C LEU A 53 -9.36 3.04 -14.65
N GLU A 54 -9.37 3.90 -13.62
CA GLU A 54 -8.23 4.75 -13.26
C GLU A 54 -6.97 3.93 -13.01
N SER A 55 -7.04 2.95 -12.10
CA SER A 55 -5.92 2.06 -11.76
C SER A 55 -5.37 1.34 -12.99
N THR A 56 -6.25 0.84 -13.87
CA THR A 56 -5.87 0.13 -15.09
C THR A 56 -5.14 1.05 -16.07
N LEU A 57 -5.70 2.22 -16.35
CA LEU A 57 -5.09 3.18 -17.29
C LEU A 57 -3.75 3.69 -16.78
N LEU A 58 -3.69 4.13 -15.52
CA LEU A 58 -2.45 4.64 -14.93
C LEU A 58 -1.35 3.58 -14.91
N PHE A 59 -1.68 2.37 -14.45
CA PHE A 59 -0.69 1.30 -14.33
C PHE A 59 -0.12 0.87 -15.69
N LEU A 60 -0.99 0.59 -16.66
CA LEU A 60 -0.56 0.13 -17.98
C LEU A 60 0.20 1.21 -18.77
N SER A 61 -0.13 2.50 -18.54
CA SER A 61 0.50 3.60 -19.25
C SER A 61 1.87 3.98 -18.72
N LYS A 62 2.08 3.96 -17.38
CA LYS A 62 3.30 4.53 -16.77
C LYS A 62 4.25 3.55 -16.14
N GLU A 63 3.77 2.45 -15.56
CA GLU A 63 4.60 1.58 -14.71
C GLU A 63 5.83 1.02 -15.43
N ALA A 64 5.64 0.50 -16.64
CA ALA A 64 6.73 -0.08 -17.44
C ALA A 64 7.76 0.99 -17.87
N ILE A 65 7.28 2.14 -18.30
CA ILE A 65 8.12 3.25 -18.76
C ILE A 65 8.92 3.84 -17.59
N GLN A 66 8.27 4.07 -16.46
CA GLN A 66 8.91 4.62 -15.28
C GLN A 66 9.97 3.67 -14.69
N ARG A 67 9.68 2.36 -14.61
CA ARG A 67 10.64 1.36 -14.14
C ARG A 67 11.86 1.24 -15.04
N SER A 68 11.64 1.24 -16.34
CA SER A 68 12.76 1.18 -17.30
C SER A 68 13.64 2.43 -17.21
N ALA A 69 13.04 3.61 -17.09
CA ALA A 69 13.77 4.86 -16.93
C ALA A 69 14.60 4.90 -15.64
N LEU A 70 14.05 4.43 -14.51
CA LEU A 70 14.77 4.32 -13.24
C LEU A 70 15.94 3.33 -13.31
N SER A 71 15.74 2.16 -13.92
CA SER A 71 16.78 1.15 -14.10
C SER A 71 17.91 1.65 -14.99
N SER A 72 17.59 2.27 -16.12
CA SER A 72 18.59 2.80 -17.07
C SER A 72 19.36 3.98 -16.51
N ARG A 73 18.74 4.81 -15.68
CA ARG A 73 19.43 5.91 -15.00
C ARG A 73 20.44 5.40 -13.98
N HIS A 74 20.12 4.36 -13.24
CA HIS A 74 21.05 3.73 -12.29
C HIS A 74 22.31 3.24 -12.99
N ASN A 75 22.17 2.65 -14.17
CA ASN A 75 23.26 2.12 -14.96
C ASN A 75 23.94 3.17 -15.87
N LYS A 76 23.53 4.44 -15.83
CA LYS A 76 24.04 5.54 -16.67
C LYS A 76 24.01 5.25 -18.20
N GLN A 77 23.08 4.45 -18.65
CA GLN A 77 22.95 4.02 -20.05
C GLN A 77 22.28 5.05 -20.95
N CYS A 78 21.56 6.03 -20.38
CA CYS A 78 20.75 7.00 -21.12
C CYS A 78 21.04 8.45 -20.71
N THR A 79 20.88 9.35 -21.68
CA THR A 79 20.94 10.79 -21.43
C THR A 79 19.63 11.29 -20.79
N TRP A 80 19.66 12.44 -20.12
CA TRP A 80 18.46 13.07 -19.57
C TRP A 80 17.44 13.42 -20.68
N ALA A 81 17.90 13.81 -21.85
CA ALA A 81 17.02 14.10 -22.98
C ALA A 81 16.22 12.85 -23.40
N GLN A 82 16.89 11.71 -23.53
CA GLN A 82 16.24 10.43 -23.88
C GLN A 82 15.25 9.99 -22.81
N LEU A 83 15.61 10.13 -21.52
CA LEU A 83 14.72 9.76 -20.41
C LEU A 83 13.45 10.64 -20.38
N ILE A 84 13.59 11.96 -20.52
CA ILE A 84 12.44 12.88 -20.56
C ILE A 84 11.55 12.55 -21.76
N ASN A 85 12.12 12.38 -22.96
CA ASN A 85 11.34 12.01 -24.16
C ASN A 85 10.60 10.68 -23.95
N GLN A 86 11.25 9.68 -23.34
CA GLN A 86 10.63 8.39 -23.05
C GLN A 86 9.46 8.51 -22.05
N LEU A 87 9.61 9.34 -21.01
CA LEU A 87 8.53 9.57 -20.05
C LEU A 87 7.31 10.26 -20.69
N TRP A 88 7.51 11.14 -21.66
CA TRP A 88 6.42 11.78 -22.38
C TRP A 88 5.64 10.82 -23.29
N ILE A 89 6.18 9.63 -23.63
CA ILE A 89 5.43 8.57 -24.33
C ILE A 89 4.26 8.06 -23.50
N THR A 90 4.28 8.19 -22.17
CA THR A 90 3.15 7.81 -21.32
C THR A 90 1.85 8.50 -21.72
N VAL A 91 1.90 9.74 -22.20
CA VAL A 91 0.71 10.50 -22.65
C VAL A 91 0.02 9.86 -23.85
N PRO A 92 0.67 9.67 -25.01
CA PRO A 92 0.03 9.00 -26.14
C PRO A 92 -0.30 7.52 -25.86
N VAL A 93 0.47 6.83 -25.04
CA VAL A 93 0.14 5.46 -24.61
C VAL A 93 -1.14 5.45 -23.79
N CYS A 94 -1.30 6.36 -22.82
CA CYS A 94 -2.52 6.48 -22.03
C CYS A 94 -3.73 6.81 -22.92
N PHE A 95 -3.58 7.73 -23.86
CA PHE A 95 -4.64 8.09 -24.81
C PHE A 95 -5.06 6.89 -25.67
N THR A 96 -4.12 6.16 -26.23
CA THR A 96 -4.42 4.97 -27.06
C THR A 96 -5.04 3.83 -26.25
N LEU A 97 -4.62 3.61 -24.99
CA LEU A 97 -5.21 2.63 -24.11
C LEU A 97 -6.58 3.05 -23.57
N ALA A 98 -6.85 4.35 -23.45
CA ALA A 98 -8.14 4.84 -23.01
C ALA A 98 -9.27 4.42 -23.95
N ILE A 99 -9.03 4.36 -25.28
CA ILE A 99 -10.04 4.00 -26.26
C ILE A 99 -10.62 2.59 -26.03
N PRO A 100 -9.81 1.50 -26.06
CA PRO A 100 -10.32 0.16 -25.81
C PRO A 100 -10.82 -0.01 -24.37
N CYS A 101 -10.21 0.63 -23.38
CA CYS A 101 -10.68 0.56 -22.01
C CYS A 101 -12.08 1.19 -21.87
N LEU A 102 -12.31 2.37 -22.43
CA LEU A 102 -13.64 3.01 -22.44
C LEU A 102 -14.68 2.13 -23.15
N TYR A 103 -14.31 1.52 -24.29
CA TYR A 103 -15.20 0.62 -25.00
C TYR A 103 -15.59 -0.60 -24.14
N ILE A 104 -14.62 -1.22 -23.45
CA ILE A 104 -14.87 -2.35 -22.55
C ILE A 104 -15.76 -1.90 -21.37
N TRP A 105 -15.44 -0.77 -20.73
CA TRP A 105 -16.18 -0.28 -19.55
C TRP A 105 -17.62 0.08 -19.86
N LEU A 106 -17.87 0.63 -21.04
CA LEU A 106 -19.20 1.08 -21.44
C LEU A 106 -20.09 -0.02 -22.04
N HIS A 107 -19.50 -1.07 -22.63
CA HIS A 107 -20.26 -2.04 -23.42
C HIS A 107 -20.11 -3.50 -22.99
N TRP A 108 -18.99 -3.88 -22.37
CA TRP A 108 -18.71 -5.29 -22.06
C TRP A 108 -18.89 -5.63 -20.57
N LEU A 109 -18.79 -4.66 -19.69
CA LEU A 109 -19.00 -4.91 -18.26
C LEU A 109 -20.50 -4.99 -17.95
N SER A 110 -20.86 -5.54 -16.77
CA SER A 110 -22.24 -5.63 -16.33
C SER A 110 -22.92 -4.26 -16.36
N ALA A 111 -24.16 -4.23 -16.84
CA ALA A 111 -24.90 -2.98 -17.04
C ALA A 111 -25.12 -2.23 -15.73
N VAL A 112 -24.99 -0.90 -15.79
CA VAL A 112 -25.35 0.02 -14.71
C VAL A 112 -26.82 0.35 -14.85
N ASP A 113 -27.54 0.57 -13.74
CA ASP A 113 -28.93 0.93 -13.73
C ASP A 113 -29.18 2.17 -14.62
N ALA A 114 -30.31 2.20 -15.33
CA ALA A 114 -30.67 3.26 -16.26
C ALA A 114 -30.63 4.66 -15.60
N VAL A 115 -30.95 4.74 -14.31
CA VAL A 115 -30.90 5.99 -13.52
C VAL A 115 -29.50 6.60 -13.48
N TYR A 116 -28.46 5.76 -13.41
CA TYR A 116 -27.07 6.20 -13.32
C TYR A 116 -26.29 6.12 -14.64
N ALA A 117 -26.90 5.62 -15.70
CA ALA A 117 -26.20 5.32 -16.95
C ALA A 117 -25.50 6.54 -17.57
N GLU A 118 -26.17 7.71 -17.58
CA GLU A 118 -25.61 8.95 -18.12
C GLU A 118 -24.45 9.46 -17.25
N GLN A 119 -24.64 9.48 -15.94
CA GLN A 119 -23.62 9.89 -14.98
C GLN A 119 -22.41 8.96 -15.04
N TYR A 120 -22.63 7.64 -15.17
CA TYR A 120 -21.56 6.65 -15.29
C TYR A 120 -20.75 6.85 -16.58
N ARG A 121 -21.43 7.11 -17.71
CA ARG A 121 -20.77 7.44 -18.96
C ARG A 121 -19.88 8.67 -18.84
N PHE A 122 -20.38 9.76 -18.25
CA PHE A 122 -19.57 10.93 -17.94
C PHE A 122 -18.38 10.57 -17.03
N GLY A 123 -18.62 9.80 -15.96
CA GLY A 123 -17.58 9.35 -15.05
C GLY A 123 -16.43 8.61 -15.75
N CYS A 124 -16.74 7.69 -16.67
CA CYS A 124 -15.73 6.98 -17.46
C CYS A 124 -14.88 7.93 -18.32
N PHE A 125 -15.51 8.89 -19.01
CA PHE A 125 -14.77 9.88 -19.80
C PHE A 125 -13.95 10.83 -18.91
N ALA A 126 -14.49 11.25 -17.77
CA ALA A 126 -13.79 12.11 -16.81
C ALA A 126 -12.55 11.42 -16.25
N ILE A 127 -12.65 10.12 -15.90
CA ILE A 127 -11.51 9.32 -15.45
C ILE A 127 -10.45 9.19 -16.55
N ALA A 128 -10.84 8.80 -17.76
CA ALA A 128 -9.88 8.67 -18.86
C ALA A 128 -9.15 9.99 -19.13
N PHE A 129 -9.89 11.10 -19.16
CA PHE A 129 -9.34 12.43 -19.34
C PHE A 129 -8.40 12.83 -18.21
N SER A 130 -8.77 12.58 -16.95
CA SER A 130 -7.91 12.86 -15.79
C SER A 130 -6.60 12.07 -15.83
N CYS A 131 -6.64 10.78 -16.24
CA CYS A 131 -5.43 9.97 -16.39
C CYS A 131 -4.49 10.53 -17.47
N ILE A 132 -5.04 10.92 -18.64
CA ILE A 132 -4.24 11.52 -19.73
C ILE A 132 -3.56 12.81 -19.26
N ILE A 133 -4.30 13.66 -18.55
CA ILE A 133 -3.76 14.89 -17.95
C ILE A 133 -2.65 14.55 -16.96
N GLU A 134 -2.88 13.60 -16.04
CA GLU A 134 -1.90 13.22 -15.02
C GLU A 134 -0.57 12.75 -15.64
N MET A 135 -0.61 12.03 -16.78
CA MET A 135 0.60 11.58 -17.47
C MET A 135 1.54 12.73 -17.89
N THR A 136 1.04 13.95 -18.06
CA THR A 136 1.89 15.11 -18.37
C THR A 136 2.81 15.50 -17.20
N ALA A 137 2.52 15.05 -15.98
CA ALA A 137 3.35 15.30 -14.80
C ALA A 137 4.41 14.19 -14.55
N GLU A 138 4.45 13.12 -15.34
CA GLU A 138 5.39 12.00 -15.10
C GLU A 138 6.86 12.44 -15.17
N SER A 139 7.20 13.36 -16.05
CA SER A 139 8.57 13.91 -16.16
C SER A 139 9.03 14.61 -14.88
N PRO A 140 8.34 15.63 -14.32
CA PRO A 140 8.73 16.24 -13.06
C PRO A 140 8.63 15.30 -11.85
N ILE A 141 7.68 14.37 -11.83
CA ILE A 141 7.58 13.32 -10.78
C ILE A 141 8.82 12.44 -10.80
N PHE A 142 9.22 11.95 -11.96
CA PHE A 142 10.43 11.13 -12.13
C PHE A 142 11.70 11.86 -11.67
N VAL A 143 11.87 13.12 -12.08
CA VAL A 143 12.98 13.96 -11.62
C VAL A 143 12.98 14.06 -10.08
N GLY A 144 11.81 14.25 -9.47
CA GLY A 144 11.66 14.26 -8.01
C GLY A 144 12.08 12.96 -7.33
N GLN A 145 11.79 11.82 -7.96
CA GLN A 145 12.19 10.51 -7.45
C GLN A 145 13.71 10.30 -7.56
N VAL A 146 14.31 10.60 -8.71
CA VAL A 146 15.77 10.43 -8.93
C VAL A 146 16.57 11.32 -7.98
N PHE A 147 16.11 12.52 -7.74
CA PHE A 147 16.79 13.48 -6.85
C PHE A 147 16.30 13.43 -5.40
N CYS A 148 15.55 12.38 -5.02
CA CYS A 148 15.10 12.12 -3.64
C CYS A 148 14.37 13.31 -3.00
N PHE A 149 13.47 13.99 -3.71
CA PHE A 149 12.57 14.99 -3.16
C PHE A 149 11.39 14.33 -2.42
N VAL A 150 11.72 13.53 -1.39
CA VAL A 150 10.72 12.71 -0.68
C VAL A 150 9.60 13.54 -0.07
N LYS A 151 9.94 14.72 0.50
CA LYS A 151 8.92 15.62 1.09
C LYS A 151 7.94 16.12 0.05
N LEU A 152 8.42 16.53 -1.14
CA LEU A 152 7.57 16.95 -2.24
C LEU A 152 6.59 15.85 -2.63
N LYS A 153 7.13 14.65 -2.87
CA LYS A 153 6.32 13.49 -3.23
C LYS A 153 5.22 13.24 -2.20
N VAL A 154 5.57 13.13 -0.91
CA VAL A 154 4.61 12.84 0.16
C VAL A 154 3.53 13.92 0.27
N ILE A 155 3.90 15.20 0.16
CA ILE A 155 2.95 16.31 0.24
C ILE A 155 1.99 16.29 -0.96
N LEU A 156 2.49 16.07 -2.18
CA LEU A 156 1.65 16.07 -3.38
C LEU A 156 0.79 14.81 -3.48
N ASP A 157 1.36 13.62 -3.20
CA ASP A 157 0.62 12.35 -3.18
C ASP A 157 -0.51 12.33 -2.13
N THR A 158 -0.39 13.14 -1.08
CA THR A 158 -1.44 13.28 -0.07
C THR A 158 -2.38 14.44 -0.39
N GLY A 159 -1.83 15.56 -0.82
CA GLY A 159 -2.57 16.79 -1.08
C GLY A 159 -3.63 16.64 -2.16
N HIS A 160 -3.31 15.95 -3.25
CA HIS A 160 -4.29 15.71 -4.32
C HIS A 160 -5.47 14.83 -3.86
N ILE A 161 -5.23 13.84 -2.97
CA ILE A 161 -6.28 13.01 -2.39
C ILE A 161 -7.20 13.86 -1.51
N PHE A 162 -6.64 14.75 -0.68
CA PHE A 162 -7.44 15.67 0.14
C PHE A 162 -8.28 16.62 -0.71
N ILE A 163 -7.72 17.21 -1.75
CA ILE A 163 -8.44 18.11 -2.65
C ILE A 163 -9.56 17.36 -3.36
N ARG A 164 -9.29 16.16 -3.87
CA ARG A 164 -10.30 15.28 -4.47
C ARG A 164 -11.46 15.02 -3.50
N SER A 165 -11.13 14.58 -2.28
CA SER A 165 -12.13 14.25 -1.28
C SER A 165 -12.92 15.47 -0.83
N PHE A 166 -12.27 16.61 -0.67
CA PHE A 166 -12.92 17.87 -0.29
C PHE A 166 -13.92 18.33 -1.34
N ILE A 167 -13.51 18.35 -2.62
CA ILE A 167 -14.40 18.75 -3.73
C ILE A 167 -15.56 17.77 -3.86
N PHE A 168 -15.29 16.47 -3.80
CA PHE A 168 -16.30 15.44 -3.86
C PHE A 168 -17.36 15.65 -2.76
N ILE A 169 -16.93 15.75 -1.51
CA ILE A 169 -17.82 15.97 -0.37
C ILE A 169 -18.62 17.25 -0.51
N THR A 170 -17.98 18.35 -0.91
CA THR A 170 -18.66 19.64 -1.07
C THR A 170 -19.78 19.55 -2.08
N ILE A 171 -19.56 18.94 -3.24
CA ILE A 171 -20.59 18.80 -4.28
C ILE A 171 -21.71 17.84 -3.81
N VAL A 172 -21.36 16.72 -3.17
CA VAL A 172 -22.34 15.74 -2.66
C VAL A 172 -23.24 16.35 -1.57
N LEU A 173 -22.69 17.21 -0.71
CA LEU A 173 -23.49 17.92 0.31
C LEU A 173 -24.44 18.93 -0.29
N LEU A 174 -24.07 19.54 -1.42
CA LEU A 174 -24.95 20.47 -2.13
C LEU A 174 -26.08 19.74 -2.89
N ASN A 175 -25.75 18.62 -3.54
CA ASN A 175 -26.73 17.82 -4.27
C ASN A 175 -26.28 16.35 -4.35
N LYS A 176 -27.05 15.46 -3.71
CA LYS A 176 -26.77 14.02 -3.70
C LYS A 176 -27.06 13.31 -5.02
N ASP A 177 -27.93 13.86 -5.87
CA ASP A 177 -28.35 13.21 -7.11
C ASP A 177 -27.26 13.22 -8.18
N ILE A 178 -26.25 14.09 -8.05
CA ILE A 178 -25.14 14.24 -8.99
C ILE A 178 -23.83 13.63 -8.49
N THR A 179 -23.89 12.66 -7.59
CA THR A 179 -22.69 12.12 -6.91
C THR A 179 -21.66 11.55 -7.86
N ILE A 180 -22.05 10.87 -8.94
CA ILE A 180 -21.09 10.30 -9.90
C ILE A 180 -20.45 11.43 -10.75
N TYR A 181 -21.21 12.47 -11.11
CA TYR A 181 -20.64 13.67 -11.74
C TYR A 181 -19.63 14.35 -10.81
N ALA A 182 -19.98 14.48 -9.52
CA ALA A 182 -19.08 15.04 -8.50
C ALA A 182 -17.76 14.27 -8.42
N PHE A 183 -17.82 12.95 -8.50
CA PHE A 183 -16.63 12.10 -8.49
C PHE A 183 -15.74 12.37 -9.70
N GLY A 184 -16.29 12.44 -10.90
CA GLY A 184 -15.55 12.74 -12.13
C GLY A 184 -14.88 14.14 -12.09
N ILE A 185 -15.60 15.16 -11.62
CA ILE A 185 -15.06 16.53 -11.47
C ILE A 185 -13.94 16.55 -10.42
N ALA A 186 -14.14 15.91 -9.28
CA ALA A 186 -13.13 15.82 -8.23
C ALA A 186 -11.86 15.12 -8.73
N GLN A 187 -11.99 14.10 -9.57
CA GLN A 187 -10.87 13.38 -10.15
C GLN A 187 -10.06 14.25 -11.13
N ILE A 188 -10.72 14.97 -12.01
CA ILE A 188 -10.05 15.92 -12.93
C ILE A 188 -9.30 16.98 -12.11
N THR A 189 -9.92 17.52 -11.07
CA THR A 189 -9.27 18.54 -10.21
C THR A 189 -8.07 17.95 -9.46
N SER A 190 -8.15 16.70 -9.02
CA SER A 190 -7.04 15.97 -8.42
C SER A 190 -5.86 15.86 -9.38
N ALA A 191 -6.08 15.47 -10.62
CA ALA A 191 -5.05 15.38 -11.66
C ALA A 191 -4.42 16.76 -11.94
N CYS A 192 -5.23 17.81 -12.06
CA CYS A 192 -4.73 19.19 -12.19
C CYS A 192 -3.86 19.61 -11.00
N THR A 193 -4.22 19.19 -9.78
CA THR A 193 -3.43 19.48 -8.57
C THR A 193 -2.05 18.83 -8.63
N ILE A 194 -1.95 17.58 -9.08
CA ILE A 194 -0.66 16.89 -9.26
C ILE A 194 0.21 17.66 -10.25
N ILE A 195 -0.33 18.09 -11.38
CA ILE A 195 0.41 18.82 -12.40
C ILE A 195 0.88 20.15 -11.86
N VAL A 196 -0.06 20.98 -11.40
CA VAL A 196 0.24 22.32 -10.91
C VAL A 196 1.24 22.25 -9.76
N GLY A 197 1.07 21.34 -8.82
CA GLY A 197 1.96 21.18 -7.68
C GLY A 197 3.39 20.80 -8.09
N ASN A 198 3.56 19.85 -9.00
CA ASN A 198 4.88 19.43 -9.47
C ASN A 198 5.57 20.54 -10.29
N TYR A 199 4.86 21.12 -11.27
CA TYR A 199 5.45 22.17 -12.11
C TYR A 199 5.71 23.47 -11.32
N ALA A 200 4.81 23.87 -10.40
CA ALA A 200 5.03 25.03 -9.53
C ALA A 200 6.26 24.84 -8.64
N PHE A 201 6.44 23.65 -8.06
CA PHE A 201 7.63 23.39 -7.25
C PHE A 201 8.92 23.66 -8.04
N TYR A 202 9.07 23.11 -9.25
CA TYR A 202 10.28 23.33 -10.06
C TYR A 202 10.39 24.75 -10.61
N TYR A 203 9.26 25.41 -10.85
CA TYR A 203 9.24 26.82 -11.23
C TYR A 203 9.89 27.72 -10.18
N PHE A 204 9.68 27.43 -8.89
CA PHE A 204 10.32 28.16 -7.80
C PHE A 204 11.69 27.59 -7.40
N TYR A 205 11.86 26.28 -7.48
CA TYR A 205 13.08 25.61 -7.03
C TYR A 205 14.28 25.89 -7.94
N ILE A 206 14.12 25.78 -9.27
CA ILE A 206 15.23 25.91 -10.23
C ILE A 206 15.86 27.32 -10.17
N PRO A 207 15.11 28.42 -10.21
CA PRO A 207 15.71 29.75 -10.07
C PRO A 207 16.41 29.98 -8.73
N ARG A 208 15.86 29.43 -7.65
CA ARG A 208 16.48 29.48 -6.31
C ARG A 208 17.81 28.72 -6.29
N LEU A 209 17.87 27.56 -6.93
CA LEU A 209 19.09 26.76 -7.06
C LEU A 209 20.16 27.46 -7.90
N LEU A 210 19.77 28.08 -8.99
CA LEU A 210 20.71 28.85 -9.85
C LEU A 210 21.32 30.03 -9.09
N ARG A 211 20.50 30.79 -8.35
CA ARG A 211 21.00 31.90 -7.49
C ARG A 211 21.98 31.35 -6.42
N TYR A 212 21.67 30.25 -5.78
CA TYR A 212 22.58 29.62 -4.83
C TYR A 212 23.92 29.26 -5.47
N ARG A 213 23.92 28.70 -6.69
CA ARG A 213 25.14 28.35 -7.43
C ARG A 213 25.95 29.56 -7.83
N ASP A 214 25.30 30.67 -8.19
CA ASP A 214 25.96 31.93 -8.53
C ASP A 214 26.56 32.61 -7.29
N GLU A 215 25.87 32.60 -6.15
CA GLU A 215 26.41 33.08 -4.88
C GLU A 215 27.56 32.17 -4.37
N LEU A 216 27.49 30.86 -4.58
CA LEU A 216 28.54 29.91 -4.20
C LEU A 216 29.87 30.16 -4.91
N LYS A 217 29.86 30.72 -6.13
CA LYS A 217 31.06 31.11 -6.87
C LYS A 217 31.71 32.37 -6.31
N LYS A 218 30.97 33.17 -5.52
CA LYS A 218 31.40 34.51 -5.04
C LYS A 218 31.78 34.54 -3.56
N VAL A 219 31.41 33.51 -2.80
CA VAL A 219 31.57 33.46 -1.34
C VAL A 219 32.39 32.25 -0.94
N ASP A 220 33.49 32.47 -0.20
CA ASP A 220 34.37 31.39 0.28
C ASP A 220 33.75 30.60 1.44
N ASP A 221 32.88 31.20 2.27
CA ASP A 221 32.26 30.54 3.40
C ASP A 221 30.91 29.86 3.03
N LYS A 222 31.00 28.55 2.77
CA LYS A 222 29.83 27.73 2.45
C LYS A 222 28.82 27.60 3.59
N ARG A 223 29.17 27.92 4.84
CA ARG A 223 28.27 27.78 6.00
C ARG A 223 27.14 28.80 5.93
N VAL A 224 27.45 30.07 5.61
CA VAL A 224 26.47 31.14 5.48
C VAL A 224 25.44 30.84 4.38
N LEU A 225 25.89 30.28 3.26
CA LEU A 225 25.00 29.92 2.16
C LEU A 225 24.11 28.72 2.51
N ARG A 226 24.62 27.75 3.29
CA ARG A 226 23.81 26.59 3.77
C ARG A 226 22.76 27.01 4.79
N GLU A 227 23.02 28.01 5.62
CA GLU A 227 22.03 28.59 6.53
C GLU A 227 20.90 29.29 5.77
N LYS A 228 21.24 30.07 4.73
CA LYS A 228 20.30 30.87 3.92
C LYS A 228 19.44 30.01 2.98
N TYR A 229 20.02 29.00 2.32
CA TYR A 229 19.37 28.20 1.27
C TYR A 229 19.07 26.76 1.66
N GLY A 230 19.60 26.27 2.77
CA GLY A 230 19.61 24.86 3.14
C GLY A 230 20.60 24.04 2.30
N GLN A 231 20.54 22.71 2.42
CA GLN A 231 21.37 21.83 1.59
C GLN A 231 20.83 21.80 0.15
N GLN A 232 21.61 22.28 -0.80
CA GLN A 232 21.28 22.33 -2.23
C GLN A 232 22.29 21.53 -3.06
N TYR A 233 21.95 21.25 -4.33
CA TYR A 233 22.84 20.62 -5.30
C TYR A 233 23.87 21.64 -5.81
N GLU A 234 25.15 21.44 -5.46
CA GLU A 234 26.22 22.42 -5.77
C GLU A 234 26.60 22.42 -7.26
N ASN A 235 26.69 21.24 -7.90
CA ASN A 235 27.17 21.10 -9.26
C ASN A 235 26.05 20.90 -10.28
N MET A 236 26.31 21.27 -11.53
CA MET A 236 25.40 21.01 -12.66
C MET A 236 25.29 19.50 -12.97
N GLU A 237 26.32 18.72 -12.71
CA GLU A 237 26.30 17.26 -12.88
C GLU A 237 25.34 16.59 -11.89
N ASP A 238 25.24 17.14 -10.66
CA ASP A 238 24.35 16.61 -9.63
C ASP A 238 22.86 16.90 -9.90
N PHE A 239 22.54 18.06 -10.54
CA PHE A 239 21.19 18.42 -10.97
C PHE A 239 21.27 19.30 -12.24
N PRO A 240 21.04 18.71 -13.43
CA PRO A 240 21.37 19.35 -14.71
C PRO A 240 20.34 20.33 -15.24
N PHE A 241 19.18 20.46 -14.60
CA PHE A 241 18.09 21.30 -15.11
C PHE A 241 18.30 22.78 -14.75
N VAL A 242 18.25 23.66 -15.75
CA VAL A 242 18.34 25.11 -15.61
C VAL A 242 17.00 25.82 -15.85
N SER A 243 16.02 25.14 -16.44
CA SER A 243 14.69 25.66 -16.70
C SER A 243 13.65 24.56 -16.61
N ILE A 244 12.45 24.92 -16.17
CA ILE A 244 11.30 24.03 -16.17
C ILE A 244 10.94 23.50 -17.56
N ARG A 245 11.20 24.28 -18.61
CA ARG A 245 10.96 23.88 -20.01
C ARG A 245 11.73 22.63 -20.40
N GLN A 246 12.87 22.36 -19.75
CA GLN A 246 13.68 21.18 -20.00
C GLN A 246 13.02 19.86 -19.53
N MET A 247 11.91 19.93 -18.81
CA MET A 247 11.08 18.78 -18.47
C MET A 247 10.05 18.46 -19.58
N LEU A 248 9.98 19.28 -20.63
CA LEU A 248 9.15 19.02 -21.82
C LEU A 248 9.93 18.21 -22.86
N PRO A 249 9.23 17.42 -23.71
CA PRO A 249 9.89 16.60 -24.71
C PRO A 249 10.60 17.46 -25.76
N GLY A 250 11.75 16.99 -26.25
CA GLY A 250 12.50 17.63 -27.31
C GLY A 250 13.23 18.93 -26.95
N VAL A 251 13.13 19.43 -25.72
CA VAL A 251 13.77 20.71 -25.31
C VAL A 251 15.22 20.53 -24.88
N LEU A 252 15.55 19.39 -24.27
CA LEU A 252 16.94 19.10 -23.89
C LEU A 252 17.76 18.74 -25.12
N PRO A 253 18.97 19.34 -25.28
CA PRO A 253 19.84 18.99 -26.40
C PRO A 253 20.25 17.52 -26.32
N ASN A 254 20.05 16.79 -27.39
CA ASN A 254 20.40 15.39 -27.50
C ASN A 254 21.37 15.19 -28.66
N PRO A 255 22.61 14.78 -28.43
CA PRO A 255 23.59 14.53 -29.51
C PRO A 255 23.32 13.24 -30.31
N GLY A 256 22.35 12.44 -29.91
CA GLY A 256 22.03 11.15 -30.53
C GLY A 256 20.55 11.00 -30.92
N SER A 257 20.10 9.78 -31.06
CA SER A 257 18.69 9.45 -31.36
C SER A 257 17.75 9.95 -30.26
N MET A 258 16.56 10.36 -30.65
CA MET A 258 15.53 10.88 -29.73
C MET A 258 15.14 9.85 -28.67
N PHE A 259 15.19 8.57 -29.02
CA PHE A 259 14.91 7.42 -28.16
C PHE A 259 16.09 6.45 -28.16
N ASN A 260 16.26 5.74 -27.05
CA ASN A 260 17.26 4.70 -26.91
C ASN A 260 16.62 3.32 -27.14
N SER A 261 17.18 2.49 -28.04
CA SER A 261 16.64 1.16 -28.39
C SER A 261 16.67 0.18 -27.21
N ASP A 262 17.73 0.23 -26.39
CA ASP A 262 17.87 -0.63 -25.22
C ASP A 262 16.81 -0.32 -24.18
N LEU A 263 16.51 1.00 -24.01
CA LEU A 263 15.44 1.47 -23.14
C LEU A 263 14.06 0.99 -23.62
N GLN A 264 13.79 1.00 -24.93
CA GLN A 264 12.54 0.50 -25.48
C GLN A 264 12.37 -1.02 -25.28
N THR A 265 13.44 -1.79 -25.46
CA THR A 265 13.44 -3.23 -25.21
C THR A 265 13.14 -3.52 -23.74
N LEU A 266 13.72 -2.72 -22.84
CA LEU A 266 13.47 -2.83 -21.40
C LEU A 266 12.02 -2.47 -21.04
N VAL A 267 11.45 -1.42 -21.64
CA VAL A 267 10.03 -1.06 -21.50
C VAL A 267 9.13 -2.22 -21.88
N LEU A 268 9.39 -2.86 -23.04
CA LEU A 268 8.58 -3.99 -23.50
C LEU A 268 8.62 -5.17 -22.53
N SER A 269 9.80 -5.45 -21.95
CA SER A 269 9.97 -6.49 -20.95
C SER A 269 9.20 -6.18 -19.66
N PHE A 270 9.27 -4.95 -19.15
CA PHE A 270 8.50 -4.52 -17.99
C PHE A 270 7.00 -4.43 -18.28
N ALA A 271 6.59 -4.10 -19.50
CA ALA A 271 5.17 -4.07 -19.89
C ALA A 271 4.55 -5.47 -19.82
N LYS A 272 5.23 -6.50 -20.33
CA LYS A 272 4.79 -7.90 -20.21
C LYS A 272 4.59 -8.33 -18.75
N GLN A 273 5.56 -8.01 -17.88
CA GLN A 273 5.45 -8.29 -16.44
C GLN A 273 4.35 -7.45 -15.77
N GLY A 274 4.21 -6.19 -16.19
CA GLY A 274 3.24 -5.25 -15.67
C GLY A 274 1.80 -5.71 -15.90
N ILE A 275 1.47 -6.17 -17.11
CA ILE A 275 0.11 -6.67 -17.42
C ILE A 275 -0.28 -7.80 -16.47
N LEU A 276 0.61 -8.79 -16.30
CA LEU A 276 0.36 -9.89 -15.37
C LEU A 276 0.17 -9.37 -13.93
N LYS A 277 1.06 -8.48 -13.48
CA LYS A 277 0.98 -7.90 -12.15
C LYS A 277 -0.32 -7.12 -11.94
N GLN A 278 -0.79 -6.35 -12.91
CA GLN A 278 -2.05 -5.61 -12.83
C GLN A 278 -3.24 -6.55 -12.67
N VAL A 279 -3.31 -7.59 -13.50
CA VAL A 279 -4.36 -8.61 -13.41
C VAL A 279 -4.35 -9.29 -12.03
N LEU A 280 -3.18 -9.60 -11.49
CA LEU A 280 -3.05 -10.22 -10.17
C LEU A 280 -3.42 -9.27 -9.02
N THR A 281 -3.12 -7.99 -9.15
CA THR A 281 -3.36 -6.99 -8.09
C THR A 281 -4.82 -6.56 -8.03
N GLU A 282 -5.44 -6.30 -9.19
CA GLU A 282 -6.83 -5.82 -9.27
C GLU A 282 -7.81 -6.93 -9.68
N GLY A 283 -7.38 -8.18 -9.68
CA GLY A 283 -8.13 -9.32 -10.16
C GLY A 283 -9.49 -9.49 -9.52
N GLU A 284 -9.60 -9.24 -8.21
CA GLU A 284 -10.89 -9.25 -7.49
C GLU A 284 -11.89 -8.26 -8.11
N LYS A 285 -11.46 -7.03 -8.36
CA LYS A 285 -12.31 -6.01 -8.94
C LYS A 285 -12.66 -6.30 -10.41
N TYR A 286 -11.74 -6.90 -11.16
CA TYR A 286 -12.05 -7.36 -12.52
C TYR A 286 -13.13 -8.45 -12.51
N VAL A 287 -13.00 -9.46 -11.62
CA VAL A 287 -14.02 -10.52 -11.47
C VAL A 287 -15.36 -9.91 -11.07
N MET A 288 -15.38 -9.01 -10.07
CA MET A 288 -16.61 -8.30 -9.66
C MET A 288 -17.22 -7.49 -10.81
N SER A 289 -16.39 -6.91 -11.67
CA SER A 289 -16.85 -6.05 -12.76
C SER A 289 -17.40 -6.81 -13.96
N VAL A 290 -16.86 -7.98 -14.23
CA VAL A 290 -17.29 -8.85 -15.35
C VAL A 290 -18.45 -9.75 -14.93
N SER A 291 -18.47 -10.20 -13.66
CA SER A 291 -19.46 -11.14 -13.17
C SER A 291 -20.76 -10.44 -12.75
N PRO A 292 -21.93 -10.85 -13.26
CA PRO A 292 -23.21 -10.30 -12.83
C PRO A 292 -23.68 -10.84 -11.47
N VAL A 293 -22.84 -11.62 -10.78
CA VAL A 293 -23.23 -12.32 -9.51
C VAL A 293 -23.44 -11.35 -8.36
N LEU A 294 -22.71 -10.23 -8.34
CA LEU A 294 -22.83 -9.23 -7.26
C LEU A 294 -23.43 -7.93 -7.77
N THR A 295 -24.42 -7.42 -7.01
CA THR A 295 -24.95 -6.07 -7.19
C THR A 295 -23.91 -5.01 -6.85
N PHE A 296 -24.06 -3.79 -7.36
CA PHE A 296 -23.15 -2.67 -7.01
C PHE A 296 -23.13 -2.39 -5.50
N SER A 297 -24.27 -2.54 -4.83
CA SER A 297 -24.38 -2.39 -3.38
C SER A 297 -23.54 -3.43 -2.63
N GLU A 298 -23.53 -4.69 -3.08
CA GLU A 298 -22.70 -5.75 -2.50
C GLU A 298 -21.21 -5.54 -2.78
N GLN A 299 -20.88 -5.10 -4.00
CA GLN A 299 -19.50 -4.75 -4.38
C GLN A 299 -18.96 -3.61 -3.50
N ALA A 300 -19.77 -2.56 -3.29
CA ALA A 300 -19.43 -1.45 -2.40
C ALA A 300 -19.21 -1.92 -0.96
N THR A 301 -20.12 -2.74 -0.47
CA THR A 301 -20.06 -3.29 0.89
C THR A 301 -18.79 -4.10 1.08
N TYR A 302 -18.45 -4.95 0.11
CA TYR A 302 -17.21 -5.71 0.13
C TYR A 302 -15.99 -4.77 0.12
N ASP A 303 -15.94 -3.78 -0.77
CA ASP A 303 -14.80 -2.85 -0.88
C ASP A 303 -14.58 -2.06 0.42
N VAL A 304 -15.65 -1.55 1.02
CA VAL A 304 -15.60 -0.83 2.30
C VAL A 304 -15.07 -1.73 3.42
N VAL A 305 -15.59 -2.94 3.55
CA VAL A 305 -15.15 -3.90 4.58
C VAL A 305 -13.69 -4.34 4.35
N ASN A 306 -13.32 -4.61 3.12
CA ASN A 306 -11.94 -4.95 2.74
C ASN A 306 -10.96 -3.81 3.07
N ASN A 307 -11.34 -2.56 2.78
CA ASN A 307 -10.55 -1.38 3.13
C ASN A 307 -10.40 -1.21 4.64
N MET A 308 -11.48 -1.41 5.42
CA MET A 308 -11.42 -1.39 6.89
C MET A 308 -10.52 -2.49 7.45
N GLY A 309 -10.73 -3.72 7.03
CA GLY A 309 -9.94 -4.86 7.50
C GLY A 309 -8.46 -4.74 7.15
N SER A 310 -8.14 -4.17 5.99
CA SER A 310 -6.77 -3.91 5.59
C SER A 310 -6.04 -2.83 6.41
N LEU A 311 -6.72 -2.07 7.28
CA LEU A 311 -6.06 -1.10 8.17
C LEU A 311 -5.12 -1.78 9.16
N ALA A 312 -5.53 -2.91 9.75
CA ALA A 312 -4.66 -3.68 10.64
C ALA A 312 -3.36 -4.08 9.93
N ALA A 313 -3.47 -4.53 8.68
CA ALA A 313 -2.33 -4.86 7.85
C ALA A 313 -1.40 -3.66 7.61
N ARG A 314 -1.95 -2.52 7.24
CA ARG A 314 -1.17 -1.33 6.87
C ARG A 314 -0.51 -0.64 8.07
N PHE A 315 -1.16 -0.65 9.24
CA PHE A 315 -0.68 0.08 10.43
C PHE A 315 0.15 -0.79 11.35
N ILE A 316 -0.15 -2.08 11.47
CA ILE A 316 0.48 -2.97 12.45
C ILE A 316 1.43 -3.95 11.74
N PHE A 317 0.93 -4.72 10.77
CA PHE A 317 1.71 -5.83 10.23
C PHE A 317 2.82 -5.36 9.29
N ARG A 318 2.53 -4.45 8.36
CA ARG A 318 3.50 -3.99 7.37
C ARG A 318 4.79 -3.40 7.98
N PRO A 319 4.75 -2.52 9.00
CA PRO A 319 5.98 -2.06 9.65
C PRO A 319 6.79 -3.18 10.31
N ILE A 320 6.11 -4.20 10.86
CA ILE A 320 6.76 -5.37 11.47
C ILE A 320 7.39 -6.25 10.39
N GLU A 321 6.68 -6.48 9.29
CA GLU A 321 7.17 -7.22 8.11
C GLU A 321 8.42 -6.58 7.52
N ASP A 322 8.37 -5.28 7.22
CA ASP A 322 9.48 -4.53 6.62
C ASP A 322 10.71 -4.55 7.54
N SER A 323 10.51 -4.37 8.86
CA SER A 323 11.59 -4.42 9.85
C SER A 323 12.20 -5.81 9.97
N SER A 324 11.36 -6.85 9.95
CA SER A 324 11.77 -8.25 10.02
C SER A 324 12.52 -8.68 8.76
N TYR A 325 12.01 -8.30 7.59
CA TYR A 325 12.67 -8.54 6.31
C TYR A 325 14.08 -7.94 6.29
N PHE A 326 14.21 -6.68 6.70
CA PHE A 326 15.50 -6.01 6.80
C PHE A 326 16.46 -6.75 7.76
N TYR A 327 15.98 -7.16 8.93
CA TYR A 327 16.77 -7.92 9.90
C TYR A 327 17.28 -9.26 9.30
N PHE A 328 16.38 -10.04 8.70
CA PHE A 328 16.76 -11.34 8.12
C PHE A 328 17.74 -11.22 6.95
N THR A 329 17.58 -10.18 6.12
CA THR A 329 18.50 -9.91 5.01
C THR A 329 19.94 -9.60 5.49
N GLN A 330 20.09 -9.03 6.68
CA GLN A 330 21.40 -8.75 7.27
C GLN A 330 21.96 -9.91 8.10
N SER A 331 21.08 -10.73 8.69
CA SER A 331 21.50 -11.78 9.62
C SER A 331 21.80 -13.10 8.93
N ILE A 332 21.22 -13.36 7.76
CA ILE A 332 21.34 -14.63 7.02
C ILE A 332 21.82 -14.36 5.60
N SER A 333 22.89 -15.05 5.21
CA SER A 333 23.39 -15.01 3.83
C SER A 333 22.51 -15.87 2.90
N ARG A 334 22.23 -15.36 1.69
CA ARG A 334 21.43 -16.06 0.67
C ARG A 334 22.18 -17.19 -0.02
N ASP A 335 23.50 -17.05 -0.15
CA ASP A 335 24.33 -17.89 -1.03
C ASP A 335 24.99 -19.06 -0.30
N THR A 336 24.84 -19.12 1.03
CA THR A 336 25.43 -20.18 1.86
C THR A 336 24.35 -20.94 2.63
N PRO A 337 24.42 -22.29 2.71
CA PRO A 337 23.51 -23.09 3.53
C PRO A 337 23.54 -22.67 5.00
N LEU A 338 22.40 -22.74 5.71
CA LEU A 338 22.34 -22.36 7.14
C LEU A 338 23.32 -23.14 8.01
N ALA A 339 23.61 -24.40 7.66
CA ALA A 339 24.55 -25.25 8.39
C ALA A 339 26.00 -24.72 8.36
N GLU A 340 26.37 -23.99 7.31
CA GLU A 340 27.72 -23.43 7.11
C GLU A 340 27.85 -21.99 7.63
N GLN A 341 26.73 -21.36 8.00
CA GLN A 341 26.72 -20.03 8.55
C GLN A 341 27.01 -20.02 10.05
N ARG A 342 27.30 -18.84 10.59
CA ARG A 342 27.55 -18.65 12.02
C ARG A 342 26.33 -19.08 12.84
N GLN A 343 26.45 -20.20 13.56
CA GLN A 343 25.32 -20.84 14.25
C GLN A 343 24.65 -19.92 15.29
N SER A 344 25.40 -19.01 15.94
CA SER A 344 24.81 -18.02 16.84
C SER A 344 23.86 -17.03 16.12
N ALA A 345 24.19 -16.60 14.89
CA ALA A 345 23.35 -15.72 14.10
C ALA A 345 22.10 -16.47 13.57
N VAL A 346 22.29 -17.73 13.15
CA VAL A 346 21.18 -18.59 12.70
C VAL A 346 20.19 -18.85 13.83
N GLN A 347 20.69 -19.14 15.05
CA GLN A 347 19.84 -19.36 16.21
C GLN A 347 19.10 -18.07 16.60
N GLU A 348 19.77 -16.92 16.59
CA GLU A 348 19.14 -15.63 16.86
C GLU A 348 18.04 -15.32 15.83
N ALA A 349 18.30 -15.54 14.55
CA ALA A 349 17.32 -15.36 13.48
C ALA A 349 16.13 -16.34 13.63
N SER A 350 16.36 -17.59 14.02
CA SER A 350 15.34 -18.58 14.36
C SER A 350 14.42 -18.08 15.49
N ASP A 351 15.01 -17.56 16.55
CA ASP A 351 14.26 -17.05 17.71
C ASP A 351 13.46 -15.79 17.33
N VAL A 352 14.06 -14.87 16.59
CA VAL A 352 13.36 -13.68 16.08
C VAL A 352 12.17 -14.08 15.19
N LEU A 353 12.36 -15.02 14.26
CA LEU A 353 11.28 -15.51 13.40
C LEU A 353 10.14 -16.10 14.23
N ALA A 354 10.45 -16.95 15.21
CA ALA A 354 9.45 -17.55 16.09
C ALA A 354 8.69 -16.49 16.89
N TYR A 355 9.39 -15.51 17.47
CA TYR A 355 8.77 -14.47 18.30
C TYR A 355 7.93 -13.48 17.51
N VAL A 356 8.43 -13.03 16.35
CA VAL A 356 7.67 -12.08 15.51
C VAL A 356 6.42 -12.76 14.96
N THR A 357 6.54 -13.98 14.45
CA THR A 357 5.39 -14.76 13.97
C THR A 357 4.36 -14.98 15.09
N LYS A 358 4.82 -15.36 16.30
CA LYS A 358 3.95 -15.52 17.49
C LYS A 358 3.21 -14.23 17.82
N THR A 359 3.89 -13.10 17.80
CA THR A 359 3.31 -11.80 18.14
C THR A 359 2.24 -11.38 17.13
N VAL A 360 2.55 -11.41 15.81
CA VAL A 360 1.58 -10.98 14.80
C VAL A 360 0.39 -11.93 14.71
N THR A 361 0.60 -13.25 14.91
CA THR A 361 -0.48 -14.24 14.97
C THR A 361 -1.39 -13.99 16.18
N SER A 362 -0.81 -13.66 17.34
CA SER A 362 -1.59 -13.33 18.54
C SER A 362 -2.45 -12.08 18.32
N ILE A 363 -1.90 -11.03 17.69
CA ILE A 363 -2.66 -9.82 17.32
C ILE A 363 -3.78 -10.16 16.33
N GLY A 364 -3.48 -10.97 15.31
CA GLY A 364 -4.47 -11.41 14.34
C GLY A 364 -5.62 -12.21 14.99
N LEU A 365 -5.30 -13.16 15.88
CA LEU A 365 -6.29 -13.94 16.64
C LEU A 365 -7.14 -13.08 17.58
N LEU A 366 -6.52 -12.07 18.23
CA LEU A 366 -7.26 -11.09 19.03
C LEU A 366 -8.29 -10.37 18.14
N ALA A 367 -7.87 -9.84 17.00
CA ALA A 367 -8.76 -9.17 16.05
C ALA A 367 -9.88 -10.12 15.56
N PHE A 368 -9.55 -11.38 15.25
CA PHE A 368 -10.52 -12.38 14.80
C PHE A 368 -11.60 -12.66 15.84
N VAL A 369 -11.20 -12.94 17.09
CA VAL A 369 -12.15 -13.32 18.15
C VAL A 369 -13.05 -12.13 18.51
N PHE A 370 -12.51 -10.94 18.61
CA PHE A 370 -13.30 -9.74 18.94
C PHE A 370 -14.19 -9.28 17.78
N ALA A 371 -13.74 -9.41 16.53
CA ALA A 371 -14.57 -9.08 15.38
C ALA A 371 -15.87 -9.91 15.33
N GLN A 372 -15.90 -11.11 15.90
CA GLN A 372 -17.12 -11.94 15.94
C GLN A 372 -18.27 -11.27 16.70
N SER A 373 -17.97 -10.39 17.67
CA SER A 373 -18.97 -9.72 18.51
C SER A 373 -19.05 -8.21 18.29
N TYR A 374 -17.96 -7.60 17.79
CA TYR A 374 -17.86 -6.14 17.64
C TYR A 374 -17.94 -5.66 16.20
N ALA A 375 -18.12 -6.54 15.21
CA ALA A 375 -18.26 -6.14 13.81
C ALA A 375 -19.43 -5.16 13.60
N GLY A 376 -20.61 -5.46 14.16
CA GLY A 376 -21.77 -4.60 14.07
C GLY A 376 -21.53 -3.20 14.67
N PRO A 377 -21.14 -3.08 15.94
CA PRO A 377 -20.80 -1.80 16.57
C PRO A 377 -19.75 -0.98 15.81
N VAL A 378 -18.69 -1.62 15.31
CA VAL A 378 -17.63 -0.93 14.55
C VAL A 378 -18.18 -0.39 13.23
N LEU A 379 -18.95 -1.20 12.51
CA LEU A 379 -19.56 -0.78 11.23
C LEU A 379 -20.63 0.29 11.43
N LEU A 380 -21.41 0.22 12.50
CA LEU A 380 -22.38 1.25 12.86
C LEU A 380 -21.67 2.59 13.12
N LEU A 381 -20.56 2.56 13.84
CA LEU A 381 -19.74 3.74 14.09
C LEU A 381 -19.11 4.30 12.81
N TYR A 382 -18.73 3.44 11.87
CA TYR A 382 -18.08 3.82 10.62
C TYR A 382 -19.07 4.27 9.55
N GLY A 383 -20.05 3.43 9.21
CA GLY A 383 -20.96 3.61 8.08
C GLY A 383 -22.35 4.11 8.44
N GLY A 384 -22.72 4.10 9.73
CA GLY A 384 -24.07 4.45 10.18
C GLY A 384 -25.06 3.29 10.07
N ALA A 385 -26.33 3.56 10.44
CA ALA A 385 -27.38 2.54 10.49
C ALA A 385 -27.71 1.98 9.11
N ASP A 386 -27.83 2.84 8.11
CA ASP A 386 -28.16 2.48 6.73
C ASP A 386 -27.13 1.55 6.09
N PHE A 387 -25.85 1.68 6.50
CA PHE A 387 -24.78 0.80 6.00
C PHE A 387 -24.85 -0.60 6.61
N VAL A 388 -25.30 -0.72 7.85
CA VAL A 388 -25.37 -2.03 8.56
C VAL A 388 -26.66 -2.78 8.24
N GLU A 389 -27.66 -2.12 7.68
CA GLU A 389 -28.93 -2.71 7.33
C GLU A 389 -28.76 -3.93 6.41
N GLY A 390 -29.51 -5.00 6.70
CA GLY A 390 -29.44 -6.28 5.97
C GLY A 390 -28.35 -7.23 6.46
N GLY A 391 -27.46 -6.83 7.40
CA GLY A 391 -26.49 -7.71 8.06
C GLY A 391 -25.29 -8.16 7.22
N LEU A 392 -25.28 -7.87 5.90
CA LEU A 392 -24.20 -8.27 5.01
C LEU A 392 -22.84 -7.65 5.38
N PRO A 393 -22.72 -6.36 5.70
CA PRO A 393 -21.44 -5.77 6.08
C PRO A 393 -20.84 -6.43 7.32
N GLU A 394 -21.70 -6.76 8.30
CA GLU A 394 -21.28 -7.43 9.53
C GLU A 394 -20.75 -8.85 9.25
N LEU A 395 -21.47 -9.63 8.44
CA LEU A 395 -21.06 -10.95 8.01
C LEU A 395 -19.71 -10.90 7.29
N LEU A 396 -19.52 -9.95 6.37
CA LEU A 396 -18.27 -9.77 5.63
C LEU A 396 -17.11 -9.41 6.56
N LEU A 397 -17.30 -8.51 7.54
CA LEU A 397 -16.24 -8.13 8.47
C LEU A 397 -15.85 -9.28 9.39
N ARG A 398 -16.81 -10.10 9.84
CA ARG A 398 -16.54 -11.32 10.61
C ARG A 398 -15.68 -12.30 9.81
N TRP A 399 -16.01 -12.58 8.56
CA TRP A 399 -15.19 -13.43 7.69
C TRP A 399 -13.84 -12.79 7.33
N HIS A 400 -13.82 -11.48 7.08
CA HIS A 400 -12.58 -10.77 6.77
C HIS A 400 -11.58 -10.80 7.93
N SER A 401 -12.06 -10.86 9.17
CA SER A 401 -11.20 -11.00 10.34
C SER A 401 -10.36 -12.29 10.34
N LEU A 402 -10.85 -13.38 9.72
CA LEU A 402 -10.06 -14.58 9.47
C LEU A 402 -8.94 -14.31 8.45
N ALA A 403 -9.25 -13.56 7.39
CA ALA A 403 -8.23 -13.16 6.42
C ALA A 403 -7.11 -12.31 7.06
N ILE A 404 -7.41 -11.51 8.09
CA ILE A 404 -6.41 -10.73 8.84
C ILE A 404 -5.40 -11.66 9.55
N VAL A 405 -5.85 -12.78 10.14
CA VAL A 405 -4.95 -13.77 10.76
C VAL A 405 -4.00 -14.38 9.72
N LEU A 406 -4.56 -14.79 8.58
CA LEU A 406 -3.76 -15.38 7.50
C LEU A 406 -2.79 -14.36 6.90
N LEU A 407 -3.22 -13.11 6.75
CA LEU A 407 -2.38 -12.03 6.24
C LEU A 407 -1.18 -11.77 7.16
N ALA A 408 -1.39 -11.76 8.47
CA ALA A 408 -0.32 -11.60 9.46
C ALA A 408 0.73 -12.73 9.37
N LEU A 409 0.27 -13.98 9.23
CA LEU A 409 1.15 -15.14 9.06
C LEU A 409 1.90 -15.08 7.72
N ASN A 410 1.17 -14.78 6.64
CA ASN A 410 1.74 -14.72 5.29
C ASN A 410 2.87 -13.68 5.21
N GLY A 411 2.64 -12.47 5.75
CA GLY A 411 3.63 -11.38 5.65
C GLY A 411 4.98 -11.75 6.27
N ILE A 412 4.99 -12.34 7.45
CA ILE A 412 6.24 -12.71 8.13
C ILE A 412 6.91 -13.92 7.49
N THR A 413 6.15 -14.98 7.19
CA THR A 413 6.72 -16.22 6.63
C THR A 413 7.26 -16.01 5.22
N GLU A 414 6.54 -15.27 4.41
CA GLU A 414 6.97 -14.89 3.06
C GLU A 414 8.10 -13.87 3.09
N GLY A 415 8.06 -12.89 4.01
CA GLY A 415 9.15 -11.93 4.23
C GLY A 415 10.46 -12.61 4.59
N TYR A 416 10.45 -13.59 5.49
CA TYR A 416 11.62 -14.43 5.80
C TYR A 416 12.11 -15.18 4.56
N MET A 417 11.21 -15.81 3.82
CA MET A 417 11.54 -16.55 2.62
C MET A 417 12.19 -15.65 1.55
N PHE A 418 11.65 -14.46 1.29
CA PHE A 418 12.27 -13.50 0.35
C PHE A 418 13.60 -12.95 0.83
N ALA A 419 13.79 -12.82 2.15
CA ALA A 419 15.05 -12.36 2.72
C ALA A 419 16.20 -13.37 2.54
N THR A 420 15.88 -14.67 2.55
CA THR A 420 16.86 -15.77 2.62
C THR A 420 17.00 -16.59 1.33
N ASN A 421 16.07 -16.44 0.38
CA ASN A 421 16.11 -17.11 -0.92
C ASN A 421 17.18 -16.55 -1.85
N THR A 422 17.78 -17.42 -2.66
CA THR A 422 18.59 -17.03 -3.83
C THR A 422 17.69 -16.47 -4.94
N SER A 423 18.26 -15.70 -5.88
CA SER A 423 17.52 -15.14 -7.01
C SER A 423 16.75 -16.20 -7.79
N ARG A 424 17.37 -17.35 -8.06
CA ARG A 424 16.74 -18.48 -8.76
C ARG A 424 15.53 -19.06 -8.00
N GLN A 425 15.62 -19.15 -6.67
CA GLN A 425 14.50 -19.62 -5.83
C GLN A 425 13.35 -18.61 -5.81
N ILE A 426 13.68 -17.31 -5.79
CA ILE A 426 12.68 -16.24 -5.90
C ILE A 426 11.94 -16.32 -7.25
N ASP A 427 12.67 -16.53 -8.36
CA ASP A 427 12.05 -16.68 -9.68
C ASP A 427 11.12 -17.90 -9.71
N THR A 428 11.55 -19.02 -9.15
CA THR A 428 10.70 -20.22 -9.03
C THR A 428 9.43 -19.93 -8.22
N TYR A 429 9.55 -19.22 -7.10
CA TYR A 429 8.39 -18.83 -6.30
C TYR A 429 7.45 -17.89 -7.05
N ASN A 430 7.98 -16.97 -7.85
CA ASN A 430 7.17 -16.08 -8.67
C ASN A 430 6.26 -16.85 -9.65
N TYR A 431 6.73 -17.98 -10.21
CA TYR A 431 5.90 -18.86 -11.03
C TYR A 431 4.77 -19.51 -10.19
N TYR A 432 5.08 -19.99 -8.98
CA TYR A 432 4.03 -20.50 -8.08
C TYR A 432 3.04 -19.41 -7.68
N MET A 433 3.50 -18.20 -7.39
CA MET A 433 2.62 -17.07 -7.11
C MET A 433 1.68 -16.76 -8.28
N ALA A 434 2.18 -16.77 -9.51
CA ALA A 434 1.34 -16.58 -10.69
C ALA A 434 0.27 -17.67 -10.79
N PHE A 435 0.65 -18.94 -10.57
CA PHE A 435 -0.30 -20.06 -10.56
C PHE A 435 -1.35 -19.92 -9.44
N PHE A 436 -0.95 -19.60 -8.21
CA PHE A 436 -1.87 -19.37 -7.10
C PHE A 436 -2.84 -18.23 -7.37
N SER A 437 -2.37 -17.16 -8.04
CA SER A 437 -3.21 -16.02 -8.38
C SER A 437 -4.24 -16.35 -9.46
N VAL A 438 -3.88 -17.13 -10.49
CA VAL A 438 -4.84 -17.62 -11.47
C VAL A 438 -5.89 -18.52 -10.79
N THR A 439 -5.43 -19.44 -9.94
CA THR A 439 -6.31 -20.30 -9.16
C THR A 439 -7.25 -19.48 -8.26
N PHE A 440 -6.73 -18.43 -7.64
CA PHE A 440 -7.53 -17.50 -6.85
C PHE A 440 -8.65 -16.83 -7.66
N LEU A 441 -8.37 -16.37 -8.88
CA LEU A 441 -9.40 -15.75 -9.73
C LEU A 441 -10.52 -16.75 -10.09
N LEU A 442 -10.16 -18.00 -10.42
CA LEU A 442 -11.12 -19.06 -10.69
C LEU A 442 -11.94 -19.42 -9.44
N LEU A 443 -11.28 -19.55 -8.30
CA LEU A 443 -11.95 -19.80 -7.01
C LEU A 443 -12.84 -18.63 -6.60
N SER A 444 -12.40 -17.39 -6.82
CA SER A 444 -13.19 -16.19 -6.54
C SER A 444 -14.51 -16.24 -7.29
N TYR A 445 -14.48 -16.51 -8.58
CA TYR A 445 -15.68 -16.62 -9.40
C TYR A 445 -16.60 -17.74 -8.88
N GLN A 446 -16.05 -18.95 -8.67
CA GLN A 446 -16.84 -20.10 -8.26
C GLN A 446 -17.43 -19.96 -6.85
N LEU A 447 -16.62 -19.53 -5.89
CA LEU A 447 -17.07 -19.37 -4.50
C LEU A 447 -18.06 -18.20 -4.36
N THR A 448 -17.93 -17.17 -5.18
CA THR A 448 -18.90 -16.07 -5.18
C THR A 448 -20.24 -16.49 -5.73
N ASN A 449 -20.29 -17.38 -6.71
CA ASN A 449 -21.54 -17.98 -7.17
C ASN A 449 -22.27 -18.80 -6.07
N TRP A 450 -21.53 -19.41 -5.13
CA TRP A 450 -22.11 -20.21 -4.06
C TRP A 450 -22.43 -19.42 -2.79
N PHE A 451 -21.55 -18.50 -2.40
CA PHE A 451 -21.56 -17.82 -1.10
C PHE A 451 -21.73 -16.29 -1.22
N GLY A 452 -22.02 -15.77 -2.41
CA GLY A 452 -22.10 -14.32 -2.62
C GLY A 452 -20.78 -13.61 -2.30
N PRO A 453 -20.82 -12.39 -1.77
CA PRO A 453 -19.61 -11.61 -1.48
C PRO A 453 -18.62 -12.25 -0.53
N VAL A 454 -19.08 -13.17 0.36
CA VAL A 454 -18.20 -13.95 1.26
C VAL A 454 -17.24 -14.83 0.47
N GLY A 455 -17.66 -15.29 -0.73
CA GLY A 455 -16.85 -16.11 -1.61
C GLY A 455 -15.49 -15.51 -1.97
N PHE A 456 -15.42 -14.18 -2.15
CA PHE A 456 -14.15 -13.48 -2.38
C PHE A 456 -13.21 -13.58 -1.19
N ILE A 457 -13.74 -13.40 0.03
CA ILE A 457 -12.94 -13.51 1.26
C ILE A 457 -12.40 -14.93 1.40
N LEU A 458 -13.24 -15.94 1.16
CA LEU A 458 -12.84 -17.35 1.23
C LEU A 458 -11.78 -17.70 0.18
N ALA A 459 -11.94 -17.22 -1.05
CA ALA A 459 -10.94 -17.41 -2.11
C ALA A 459 -9.59 -16.77 -1.72
N ASN A 460 -9.62 -15.57 -1.15
CA ASN A 460 -8.43 -14.90 -0.66
C ASN A 460 -7.78 -15.65 0.51
N CYS A 461 -8.57 -16.18 1.44
CA CYS A 461 -8.08 -17.07 2.50
C CYS A 461 -7.39 -18.33 1.95
N CYS A 462 -7.96 -18.96 0.92
CA CYS A 462 -7.34 -20.10 0.23
C CYS A 462 -6.00 -19.70 -0.41
N ASN A 463 -5.97 -18.59 -1.14
CA ASN A 463 -4.75 -18.06 -1.78
C ASN A 463 -3.64 -17.81 -0.75
N MET A 464 -3.96 -17.12 0.36
CA MET A 464 -3.00 -16.88 1.45
C MET A 464 -2.55 -18.20 2.08
N SER A 465 -3.45 -19.16 2.26
CA SER A 465 -3.11 -20.47 2.84
C SER A 465 -2.12 -21.25 1.98
N PHE A 466 -2.25 -21.21 0.65
CA PHE A 466 -1.28 -21.82 -0.26
C PHE A 466 0.10 -21.16 -0.15
N ARG A 467 0.14 -19.83 -0.10
CA ARG A 467 1.38 -19.06 0.06
C ARG A 467 2.06 -19.35 1.40
N ILE A 468 1.27 -19.37 2.49
CA ILE A 468 1.77 -19.73 3.83
C ILE A 468 2.30 -21.16 3.81
N GLY A 469 1.56 -22.13 3.24
CA GLY A 469 1.99 -23.52 3.13
C GLY A 469 3.34 -23.67 2.45
N TYR A 470 3.54 -22.98 1.33
CA TYR A 470 4.82 -22.96 0.62
C TYR A 470 5.94 -22.38 1.49
N SER A 471 5.71 -21.22 2.13
CA SER A 471 6.69 -20.56 2.99
C SER A 471 7.04 -21.41 4.21
N VAL A 472 6.05 -22.05 4.85
CA VAL A 472 6.26 -22.97 5.98
C VAL A 472 7.06 -24.20 5.57
N PHE A 473 6.76 -24.76 4.39
CA PHE A 473 7.53 -25.88 3.84
C PHE A 473 9.00 -25.47 3.59
N TYR A 474 9.21 -24.28 3.01
CA TYR A 474 10.55 -23.73 2.77
C TYR A 474 11.33 -23.57 4.09
N VAL A 475 10.74 -22.91 5.09
CA VAL A 475 11.37 -22.72 6.41
C VAL A 475 11.68 -24.08 7.06
N GLY A 476 10.75 -25.01 7.04
CA GLY A 476 10.93 -26.35 7.58
C GLY A 476 12.08 -27.12 6.92
N LYS A 477 12.20 -27.01 5.58
CA LYS A 477 13.31 -27.61 4.82
C LYS A 477 14.67 -26.98 5.18
N GLN A 478 14.70 -25.66 5.32
CA GLN A 478 15.92 -24.91 5.58
C GLN A 478 16.46 -25.19 6.99
N PHE A 479 15.59 -25.28 8.01
CA PHE A 479 16.02 -25.56 9.40
C PHE A 479 16.22 -27.05 9.71
N ARG A 480 15.82 -27.96 8.82
CA ARG A 480 15.90 -29.41 9.07
C ARG A 480 17.29 -29.93 9.47
N GLN A 481 18.34 -29.26 8.97
CA GLN A 481 19.73 -29.65 9.24
C GLN A 481 20.37 -28.90 10.42
N VAL A 482 19.75 -27.82 10.90
CA VAL A 482 20.36 -26.91 11.87
C VAL A 482 19.67 -26.95 13.23
N GLY A 483 18.38 -27.26 13.25
CA GLY A 483 17.63 -27.29 14.51
C GLY A 483 16.11 -27.43 14.32
N PRO A 484 15.34 -27.29 15.41
CA PRO A 484 13.89 -27.38 15.35
C PRO A 484 13.29 -26.23 14.53
N ASN A 485 12.22 -26.54 13.77
CA ASN A 485 11.52 -25.53 12.97
C ASN A 485 11.00 -24.37 13.86
N PRO A 486 11.44 -23.12 13.62
CA PRO A 486 11.03 -21.96 14.41
C PRO A 486 9.51 -21.71 14.37
N LEU A 487 8.85 -22.08 13.28
CA LEU A 487 7.40 -21.87 13.15
C LEU A 487 6.58 -22.79 14.08
N LEU A 488 7.11 -23.94 14.51
CA LEU A 488 6.45 -24.75 15.53
C LEU A 488 6.46 -24.08 16.90
N ARG A 489 7.50 -23.26 17.19
CA ARG A 489 7.60 -22.48 18.41
C ARG A 489 6.85 -21.15 18.35
N SER A 490 6.33 -20.79 17.18
CA SER A 490 5.61 -19.53 16.95
C SER A 490 4.12 -19.60 17.30
N LEU A 491 3.62 -20.74 17.70
CA LEU A 491 2.23 -20.85 18.15
C LEU A 491 2.00 -20.02 19.43
N PRO A 492 0.88 -19.27 19.52
CA PRO A 492 0.49 -18.60 20.75
C PRO A 492 0.37 -19.59 21.90
N GLY A 493 0.71 -19.16 23.09
CA GLY A 493 0.73 -20.04 24.24
C GLY A 493 -0.68 -20.45 24.73
N PRO A 494 -0.78 -21.56 25.47
CA PRO A 494 -2.07 -22.14 25.88
C PRO A 494 -2.84 -21.23 26.85
N LEU A 495 -2.15 -20.51 27.73
CA LEU A 495 -2.80 -19.57 28.65
C LEU A 495 -3.49 -18.43 27.86
N TYR A 496 -2.76 -17.83 26.92
CA TYR A 496 -3.32 -16.78 26.07
C TYR A 496 -4.53 -17.29 25.28
N LEU A 497 -4.43 -18.46 24.64
CA LEU A 497 -5.53 -19.03 23.85
C LEU A 497 -6.75 -19.35 24.72
N SER A 498 -6.56 -19.87 25.93
CA SER A 498 -7.64 -20.16 26.87
C SER A 498 -8.36 -18.89 27.32
N VAL A 499 -7.59 -17.85 27.71
CA VAL A 499 -8.18 -16.55 28.11
C VAL A 499 -8.88 -15.91 26.92
N LEU A 500 -8.29 -15.93 25.73
CA LEU A 500 -8.89 -15.39 24.52
C LEU A 500 -10.22 -16.10 24.16
N GLY A 501 -10.27 -17.43 24.31
CA GLY A 501 -11.49 -18.20 24.09
C GLY A 501 -12.60 -17.86 25.08
N VAL A 502 -12.27 -17.75 26.40
CA VAL A 502 -13.23 -17.30 27.42
C VAL A 502 -13.72 -15.89 27.14
N CYS A 503 -12.81 -14.97 26.81
CA CYS A 503 -13.17 -13.60 26.44
C CYS A 503 -14.10 -13.57 25.22
N GLY A 504 -13.85 -14.42 24.22
CA GLY A 504 -14.72 -14.53 23.04
C GLY A 504 -16.15 -14.96 23.41
N VAL A 505 -16.29 -15.95 24.29
CA VAL A 505 -17.61 -16.39 24.78
C VAL A 505 -18.29 -15.27 25.57
N LEU A 506 -17.56 -14.59 26.48
CA LEU A 506 -18.10 -13.46 27.24
C LEU A 506 -18.55 -12.30 26.35
N CYS A 507 -17.80 -12.00 25.30
CA CYS A 507 -18.17 -10.97 24.32
C CYS A 507 -19.43 -11.38 23.53
N LYS A 508 -19.59 -12.65 23.16
CA LYS A 508 -20.81 -13.16 22.50
C LYS A 508 -22.03 -13.10 23.43
N LEU A 509 -21.88 -13.49 24.69
CA LEU A 509 -22.95 -13.36 25.68
C LEU A 509 -23.31 -11.90 25.92
N SER A 510 -22.32 -11.02 26.00
CA SER A 510 -22.52 -9.58 26.12
C SER A 510 -23.26 -9.00 24.90
N GLU A 511 -22.91 -9.40 23.68
CA GLU A 511 -23.62 -9.03 22.46
C GLU A 511 -25.10 -9.43 22.57
N ALA A 512 -25.39 -10.68 22.90
CA ALA A 512 -26.76 -11.18 23.02
C ALA A 512 -27.56 -10.48 24.13
N TYR A 513 -26.93 -10.17 25.28
CA TYR A 513 -27.61 -9.55 26.42
C TYR A 513 -27.87 -8.05 26.21
N PHE A 514 -26.90 -7.32 25.64
CA PHE A 514 -27.00 -5.87 25.42
C PHE A 514 -27.55 -5.48 24.05
N ALA A 515 -27.83 -6.43 23.16
CA ALA A 515 -28.47 -6.15 21.88
C ALA A 515 -29.75 -5.32 22.06
N GLY A 516 -29.78 -4.13 21.49
CA GLY A 516 -30.92 -3.20 21.57
C GLY A 516 -31.08 -2.45 22.91
N ARG A 517 -30.20 -2.70 23.93
CA ARG A 517 -30.30 -2.02 25.23
C ARG A 517 -29.25 -0.93 25.41
N SER A 518 -27.96 -1.27 25.41
CA SER A 518 -26.89 -0.30 25.62
C SER A 518 -25.57 -0.78 25.01
N ILE A 519 -25.16 -0.13 23.94
CA ILE A 519 -23.89 -0.40 23.27
C ILE A 519 -22.67 -0.08 24.17
N LEU A 520 -22.81 0.89 25.09
CA LEU A 520 -21.71 1.31 25.97
C LEU A 520 -21.27 0.19 26.92
N TRP A 521 -22.21 -0.55 27.51
CA TRP A 521 -21.89 -1.68 28.38
C TRP A 521 -21.23 -2.83 27.60
N HIS A 522 -21.70 -3.07 26.37
CA HIS A 522 -21.05 -4.05 25.50
C HIS A 522 -19.61 -3.65 25.16
N LEU A 523 -19.36 -2.38 24.85
CA LEU A 523 -18.02 -1.88 24.61
C LEU A 523 -17.12 -1.98 25.86
N LEU A 524 -17.67 -1.70 27.05
CA LEU A 524 -16.92 -1.84 28.30
C LEU A 524 -16.44 -3.29 28.54
N VAL A 525 -17.32 -4.27 28.30
CA VAL A 525 -16.96 -5.71 28.35
C VAL A 525 -15.82 -5.99 27.38
N GLY A 526 -15.87 -5.46 26.16
CA GLY A 526 -14.82 -5.60 25.17
C GLY A 526 -13.46 -5.05 25.64
N VAL A 527 -13.46 -3.86 26.20
CA VAL A 527 -12.23 -3.24 26.75
C VAL A 527 -11.63 -4.10 27.86
N LEU A 528 -12.45 -4.59 28.80
CA LEU A 528 -11.99 -5.46 29.90
C LEU A 528 -11.45 -6.80 29.38
N CYS A 529 -12.14 -7.44 28.45
CA CYS A 529 -11.69 -8.68 27.82
C CYS A 529 -10.40 -8.47 27.00
N THR A 530 -10.27 -7.35 26.29
CA THR A 530 -9.02 -7.01 25.58
C THR A 530 -7.87 -6.84 26.57
N ALA A 531 -8.08 -6.10 27.66
CA ALA A 531 -7.07 -5.92 28.71
C ALA A 531 -6.64 -7.26 29.33
N ALA A 532 -7.59 -8.16 29.63
CA ALA A 532 -7.30 -9.50 30.14
C ALA A 532 -6.49 -10.35 29.14
N SER A 533 -6.85 -10.31 27.86
CA SER A 533 -6.15 -11.03 26.80
C SER A 533 -4.71 -10.51 26.61
N VAL A 534 -4.51 -9.20 26.61
CA VAL A 534 -3.18 -8.58 26.52
C VAL A 534 -2.36 -8.88 27.76
N ALA A 535 -2.95 -8.84 28.95
CA ALA A 535 -2.28 -9.19 30.22
C ALA A 535 -1.82 -10.66 30.23
N SER A 536 -2.68 -11.60 29.80
CA SER A 536 -2.34 -13.02 29.72
C SER A 536 -1.20 -13.27 28.72
N TRP A 537 -1.24 -12.61 27.55
CA TRP A 537 -0.15 -12.69 26.58
C TRP A 537 1.16 -12.14 27.12
N SER A 538 1.11 -10.99 27.82
CA SER A 538 2.28 -10.35 28.41
C SER A 538 2.89 -11.19 29.52
N PHE A 539 2.05 -11.83 30.34
CA PHE A 539 2.49 -12.73 31.40
C PHE A 539 3.20 -13.97 30.84
N GLU A 540 2.61 -14.60 29.83
CA GLU A 540 3.17 -15.78 29.18
C GLU A 540 4.49 -15.49 28.46
N ASN A 541 4.61 -14.30 27.86
CA ASN A 541 5.79 -13.87 27.10
C ASN A 541 6.69 -12.90 27.89
N ARG A 542 6.65 -12.92 29.24
CA ARG A 542 7.40 -12.00 30.12
C ARG A 542 8.92 -11.97 29.89
N GLN A 543 9.51 -13.10 29.51
CA GLN A 543 10.94 -13.16 29.20
C GLN A 543 11.27 -12.38 27.93
N LEU A 544 10.45 -12.53 26.89
CA LEU A 544 10.56 -11.78 25.64
C LEU A 544 10.49 -10.27 25.91
N LEU A 545 9.48 -9.82 26.67
CA LEU A 545 9.31 -8.42 27.01
C LEU A 545 10.50 -7.87 27.82
N ARG A 546 11.01 -8.62 28.77
CA ARG A 546 12.20 -8.24 29.56
C ARG A 546 13.44 -8.09 28.67
N THR A 547 13.71 -9.06 27.79
CA THR A 547 14.84 -9.02 26.88
C THR A 547 14.73 -7.85 25.89
N GLY A 548 13.53 -7.63 25.33
CA GLY A 548 13.26 -6.49 24.44
C GLY A 548 13.46 -5.14 25.15
N MET A 549 12.93 -4.97 26.35
CA MET A 549 13.11 -3.75 27.15
C MET A 549 14.57 -3.52 27.55
N ALA A 550 15.31 -4.57 27.89
CA ALA A 550 16.74 -4.47 28.21
C ALA A 550 17.55 -4.00 27.00
N ARG A 551 17.32 -4.58 25.83
CA ARG A 551 17.96 -4.15 24.57
C ARG A 551 17.61 -2.71 24.19
N TYR A 552 16.35 -2.30 24.35
CA TYR A 552 15.92 -0.93 24.11
C TYR A 552 16.60 0.08 25.06
N ARG A 553 16.69 -0.23 26.36
CA ARG A 553 17.39 0.61 27.35
C ARG A 553 18.88 0.73 27.05
N ALA A 554 19.55 -0.38 26.71
CA ALA A 554 20.96 -0.38 26.34
C ALA A 554 21.23 0.48 25.09
N ARG A 555 20.37 0.39 24.07
CA ARG A 555 20.46 1.23 22.87
C ARG A 555 20.23 2.72 23.15
N LYS A 556 19.27 3.04 24.03
CA LYS A 556 19.01 4.43 24.42
C LYS A 556 20.20 5.02 25.19
N GLN A 557 20.84 4.25 26.06
CA GLN A 557 22.04 4.67 26.77
C GLN A 557 23.23 4.90 25.83
N SER A 558 23.46 4.04 24.85
CA SER A 558 24.53 4.22 23.85
C SER A 558 24.35 5.46 22.97
N ILE A 559 23.10 5.84 22.68
CA ILE A 559 22.79 7.06 21.91
C ILE A 559 23.03 8.31 22.77
N THR A 560 22.67 8.28 24.05
CA THR A 560 22.88 9.42 24.97
C THR A 560 24.38 9.63 25.23
N THR A 561 25.15 8.57 25.46
CA THR A 561 26.60 8.66 25.66
C THR A 561 27.33 9.18 24.41
N SER A 562 26.90 8.78 23.22
CA SER A 562 27.47 9.29 21.96
C SER A 562 27.04 10.73 21.61
N ALA A 563 26.00 11.25 22.25
CA ALA A 563 25.56 12.64 22.11
C ALA A 563 26.30 13.56 23.11
N ASP A 564 26.67 13.05 24.29
CA ASP A 564 27.44 13.78 25.31
C ASP A 564 28.96 13.86 24.97
N GLU A 565 29.46 12.96 24.09
CA GLU A 565 30.84 12.96 23.60
C GLU A 565 31.05 13.82 22.34
N ARG A 566 30.02 14.49 21.78
CA ARG A 566 30.07 15.40 20.62
C ARG A 566 29.77 16.85 21.03
#